data_8b35ab4c132bf90e935e1625b7f43db6
#
_entry.id   8b35ab4c132bf90e935e1625b7f43db6
#
_cell.length_a   1.000
_cell.length_b   1.000
_cell.length_c   1.000
_cell.angle_alpha   90.00
_cell.angle_beta   90.00
_cell.angle_gamma   90.00
#
_symmetry.space_group_name_H-M   'P 1'
#
loop_
_entity.id
_entity.type
_entity.pdbx_description
1 polymer ?
#
loop_
_entity_poly.entity_id
_entity_poly.type
_entity_poly.pdbx_seq_one_letter_code
_entity_poly.pdbx_strand_id
1 'polypeptide(L)'
;VLYYFAHKAFHEVKGLYWMHSYHHKFNTVVLPSSANAVSVAEYTFAYMFPLVIAIVITQADELAAFMAALIVAVTNLLIHTPWLEHQKYPWMFVTAGDHLSHHRKIKGNYGAPVFHTDRILERLSSLSTAQKV
;
A
#
# COMPACT_ATOMS: atom_id res chain seq x y z
N VAL A 1 -6.22 -0.66 4.66
CA VAL A 1 -5.86 -1.66 5.69
C VAL A 1 -5.74 -3.05 5.07
N LEU A 2 -6.76 -3.58 4.35
CA LEU A 2 -6.69 -4.93 3.78
C LEU A 2 -5.51 -5.11 2.80
N TYR A 3 -5.26 -4.12 1.94
CA TYR A 3 -4.08 -4.12 1.07
C TYR A 3 -2.77 -4.26 1.86
N TYR A 4 -2.63 -3.57 2.99
CA TYR A 4 -1.45 -3.67 3.84
C TYR A 4 -1.13 -5.11 4.26
N PHE A 5 -2.14 -5.84 4.71
CA PHE A 5 -1.93 -7.23 5.13
C PHE A 5 -1.55 -8.14 3.96
N ALA A 6 -2.18 -7.98 2.80
CA ALA A 6 -1.81 -8.73 1.59
C ALA A 6 -0.39 -8.40 1.14
N HIS A 7 -0.04 -7.12 1.05
CA HIS A 7 1.28 -6.65 0.65
C HIS A 7 2.38 -7.12 1.61
N LYS A 8 2.15 -6.97 2.93
CA LYS A 8 3.06 -7.48 3.95
C LYS A 8 3.25 -8.99 3.85
N ALA A 9 2.16 -9.74 3.65
CA ALA A 9 2.24 -11.19 3.48
C ALA A 9 3.07 -11.58 2.25
N PHE A 10 2.95 -10.86 1.13
CA PHE A 10 3.77 -11.10 -0.05
C PHE A 10 5.27 -10.92 0.21
N HIS A 11 5.66 -10.03 1.12
CA HIS A 11 7.05 -9.83 1.48
C HIS A 11 7.57 -10.77 2.57
N GLU A 12 6.75 -11.09 3.57
CA GLU A 12 7.19 -11.77 4.78
C GLU A 12 6.87 -13.27 4.80
N VAL A 13 5.86 -13.73 4.06
CA VAL A 13 5.50 -15.14 4.00
C VAL A 13 6.30 -15.84 2.92
N LYS A 14 7.13 -16.81 3.34
CA LYS A 14 7.92 -17.62 2.41
C LYS A 14 7.02 -18.27 1.35
N GLY A 15 7.37 -18.07 0.09
CA GLY A 15 6.64 -18.64 -1.03
C GLY A 15 5.53 -17.74 -1.60
N LEU A 16 5.25 -16.55 -1.03
CA LEU A 16 4.29 -15.59 -1.59
C LEU A 16 4.95 -14.45 -2.37
N TYR A 17 6.24 -14.20 -2.17
CA TYR A 17 6.95 -13.07 -2.81
C TYR A 17 6.89 -13.10 -4.35
N TRP A 18 6.78 -14.26 -4.97
CA TRP A 18 6.67 -14.37 -6.42
C TRP A 18 5.47 -13.61 -6.99
N MET A 19 4.38 -13.47 -6.22
CA MET A 19 3.20 -12.71 -6.64
C MET A 19 3.53 -11.24 -6.85
N HIS A 20 4.41 -10.68 -6.00
CA HIS A 20 4.76 -9.27 -5.93
C HIS A 20 6.14 -8.94 -6.54
N SER A 21 6.95 -9.94 -6.80
CA SER A 21 8.32 -9.78 -7.31
C SER A 21 8.40 -9.07 -8.65
N TYR A 22 7.37 -9.18 -9.50
CA TYR A 22 7.31 -8.48 -10.77
C TYR A 22 7.24 -6.96 -10.59
N HIS A 23 6.45 -6.49 -9.62
CA HIS A 23 6.35 -5.09 -9.25
C HIS A 23 7.71 -4.53 -8.80
N HIS A 24 8.44 -5.27 -8.00
CA HIS A 24 9.77 -4.89 -7.51
C HIS A 24 10.91 -4.98 -8.54
N LYS A 25 10.66 -5.42 -9.77
CA LYS A 25 11.65 -5.28 -10.86
C LYS A 25 11.96 -3.82 -11.21
N PHE A 26 11.06 -2.91 -10.88
CA PHE A 26 11.20 -1.47 -11.12
C PHE A 26 11.80 -0.71 -9.94
N ASN A 27 12.64 -1.36 -9.13
CA ASN A 27 13.21 -0.79 -7.90
C ASN A 27 14.29 0.28 -8.15
N THR A 28 14.99 0.25 -9.29
CA THR A 28 16.03 1.22 -9.66
C THR A 28 15.47 2.43 -10.40
N VAL A 29 14.44 2.23 -11.19
CA VAL A 29 13.74 3.28 -11.94
C VAL A 29 12.24 3.11 -11.70
N VAL A 30 11.78 3.69 -10.58
CA VAL A 30 10.35 3.74 -10.27
C VAL A 30 9.75 4.93 -10.99
N LEU A 31 8.69 4.70 -11.76
CA LEU A 31 7.96 5.73 -12.50
C LEU A 31 6.45 5.57 -12.21
N PRO A 32 5.65 6.64 -12.37
CA PRO A 32 4.19 6.51 -12.25
C PRO A 32 3.60 5.40 -13.13
N SER A 33 4.16 5.19 -14.33
CA SER A 33 3.75 4.12 -15.23
C SER A 33 4.03 2.71 -14.70
N SER A 34 5.01 2.54 -13.79
CA SER A 34 5.29 1.26 -13.14
C SER A 34 4.38 0.94 -11.95
N ALA A 35 3.56 1.90 -11.51
CA ALA A 35 2.63 1.72 -10.38
C ALA A 35 1.69 0.52 -10.57
N ASN A 36 1.27 0.27 -11.81
CA ASN A 36 0.37 -0.83 -12.17
C ASN A 36 1.09 -1.99 -12.87
N ALA A 37 2.42 -2.01 -12.85
CA ALA A 37 3.21 -3.13 -13.33
C ALA A 37 3.22 -4.25 -12.28
N VAL A 38 2.12 -4.99 -12.20
CA VAL A 38 1.86 -6.03 -11.20
C VAL A 38 1.55 -7.37 -11.88
N SER A 39 1.79 -8.48 -11.19
CA SER A 39 1.36 -9.79 -11.68
C SER A 39 -0.16 -9.93 -11.60
N VAL A 40 -0.74 -10.85 -12.39
CA VAL A 40 -2.18 -11.17 -12.30
C VAL A 40 -2.55 -11.62 -10.88
N ALA A 41 -1.69 -12.41 -10.24
CA ALA A 41 -1.91 -12.86 -8.87
C ALA A 41 -1.92 -11.70 -7.89
N GLU A 42 -0.96 -10.78 -7.98
CA GLU A 42 -0.95 -9.58 -7.13
C GLU A 42 -2.20 -8.72 -7.36
N TYR A 43 -2.53 -8.44 -8.63
CA TYR A 43 -3.73 -7.67 -8.97
C TYR A 43 -4.99 -8.28 -8.36
N THR A 44 -5.12 -9.59 -8.43
CA THR A 44 -6.27 -10.30 -7.87
C THR A 44 -6.28 -10.21 -6.35
N PHE A 45 -5.21 -10.62 -5.68
CA PHE A 45 -5.21 -10.82 -4.23
C PHE A 45 -4.91 -9.58 -3.40
N ALA A 46 -4.14 -8.61 -3.93
CA ALA A 46 -3.83 -7.39 -3.20
C ALA A 46 -4.76 -6.21 -3.56
N TYR A 47 -5.34 -6.18 -4.77
CA TYR A 47 -6.18 -5.08 -5.22
C TYR A 47 -7.65 -5.47 -5.29
N MET A 48 -8.00 -6.45 -6.11
CA MET A 48 -9.42 -6.78 -6.36
C MET A 48 -10.11 -7.38 -5.14
N PHE A 49 -9.53 -8.41 -4.53
CA PHE A 49 -10.12 -9.03 -3.33
C PHE A 49 -10.33 -8.04 -2.19
N PRO A 50 -9.32 -7.23 -1.77
CA PRO A 50 -9.51 -6.21 -0.74
C PRO A 50 -10.58 -5.18 -1.08
N LEU A 51 -10.69 -4.76 -2.34
CA LEU A 51 -11.70 -3.82 -2.79
C LEU A 51 -13.10 -4.42 -2.69
N VAL A 52 -13.30 -5.62 -3.24
CA VAL A 52 -14.60 -6.31 -3.20
C VAL A 52 -15.03 -6.58 -1.75
N ILE A 53 -14.13 -7.08 -0.91
CA ILE A 53 -14.39 -7.30 0.51
C ILE A 53 -14.81 -6.00 1.20
N ALA A 54 -14.11 -4.90 0.94
CA ALA A 54 -14.44 -3.60 1.51
C ALA A 54 -15.84 -3.14 1.07
N ILE A 55 -16.18 -3.24 -0.22
CA ILE A 55 -17.50 -2.88 -0.75
C ILE A 55 -18.60 -3.71 -0.07
N VAL A 56 -18.41 -5.02 0.05
CA VAL A 56 -19.40 -5.91 0.65
C VAL A 56 -19.59 -5.61 2.15
N ILE A 57 -18.50 -5.42 2.90
CA ILE A 57 -18.57 -5.14 4.35
C ILE A 57 -19.21 -3.77 4.62
N THR A 58 -18.87 -2.76 3.82
CA THR A 58 -19.38 -1.40 4.03
C THR A 58 -20.72 -1.14 3.36
N GLN A 59 -21.20 -2.07 2.54
CA GLN A 59 -22.38 -1.90 1.70
C GLN A 59 -22.33 -0.61 0.86
N ALA A 60 -21.13 -0.29 0.37
CA ALA A 60 -20.89 0.92 -0.39
C ALA A 60 -21.69 0.92 -1.68
N ASP A 61 -22.31 2.06 -1.98
CA ASP A 61 -22.97 2.27 -3.28
C ASP A 61 -21.94 2.40 -4.42
N GLU A 62 -22.42 2.42 -5.65
CA GLU A 62 -21.58 2.46 -6.85
C GLU A 62 -20.70 3.70 -6.91
N LEU A 63 -21.22 4.86 -6.48
CA LEU A 63 -20.47 6.11 -6.50
C LEU A 63 -19.35 6.08 -5.45
N ALA A 64 -19.64 5.63 -4.23
CA ALA A 64 -18.65 5.46 -3.18
C ALA A 64 -17.55 4.47 -3.57
N ALA A 65 -17.92 3.34 -4.17
CA ALA A 65 -16.99 2.34 -4.68
C ALA A 65 -16.09 2.92 -5.79
N PHE A 66 -16.68 3.64 -6.76
CA PHE A 66 -15.94 4.30 -7.83
C PHE A 66 -14.98 5.35 -7.29
N MET A 67 -15.42 6.22 -6.39
CA MET A 67 -14.58 7.26 -5.80
C MET A 67 -13.43 6.67 -4.99
N ALA A 68 -13.67 5.60 -4.23
CA ALA A 68 -12.61 4.89 -3.51
C ALA A 68 -11.57 4.29 -4.47
N ALA A 69 -12.00 3.65 -5.54
CA ALA A 69 -11.11 3.11 -6.56
C ALA A 69 -10.29 4.22 -7.25
N LEU A 70 -10.93 5.35 -7.57
CA LEU A 70 -10.27 6.51 -8.18
C LEU A 70 -9.19 7.11 -7.25
N ILE A 71 -9.52 7.29 -5.96
CA ILE A 71 -8.56 7.78 -4.97
C ILE A 71 -7.36 6.83 -4.87
N VAL A 72 -7.61 5.53 -4.77
CA VAL A 72 -6.55 4.52 -4.72
C VAL A 72 -5.69 4.56 -5.99
N ALA A 73 -6.30 4.64 -7.18
CA ALA A 73 -5.57 4.69 -8.44
C ALA A 73 -4.68 5.94 -8.54
N VAL A 74 -5.23 7.13 -8.25
CA VAL A 74 -4.48 8.39 -8.31
C VAL A 74 -3.35 8.41 -7.29
N THR A 75 -3.62 8.05 -6.04
CA THR A 75 -2.58 8.03 -5.00
C THR A 75 -1.52 6.98 -5.27
N ASN A 76 -1.87 5.85 -5.88
CA ASN A 76 -0.88 4.86 -6.32
C ASN A 76 0.10 5.42 -7.36
N LEU A 77 -0.37 6.20 -8.33
CA LEU A 77 0.52 6.90 -9.28
C LEU A 77 1.42 7.91 -8.55
N LEU A 78 0.86 8.68 -7.60
CA LEU A 78 1.61 9.72 -6.89
C LEU A 78 2.74 9.13 -6.03
N ILE A 79 2.53 8.04 -5.32
CA ILE A 79 3.60 7.42 -4.50
C ILE A 79 4.70 6.76 -5.34
N HIS A 80 4.45 6.48 -6.63
CA HIS A 80 5.45 6.01 -7.59
C HIS A 80 6.12 7.16 -8.38
N THR A 81 5.99 8.39 -7.92
CA THR A 81 6.48 9.60 -8.60
C THR A 81 7.76 10.11 -7.95
N PRO A 82 8.97 9.88 -8.53
CA PRO A 82 10.24 10.21 -7.88
C PRO A 82 10.42 11.69 -7.53
N TRP A 83 9.93 12.61 -8.35
CA TRP A 83 10.04 14.05 -8.05
C TRP A 83 9.16 14.52 -6.88
N LEU A 84 8.28 13.65 -6.35
CA LEU A 84 7.55 13.87 -5.11
C LEU A 84 8.23 13.23 -3.88
N GLU A 85 9.39 12.61 -4.03
CA GLU A 85 10.08 11.86 -2.96
C GLU A 85 10.30 12.69 -1.70
N HIS A 86 10.59 13.99 -1.83
CA HIS A 86 10.88 14.88 -0.70
C HIS A 86 9.65 15.61 -0.15
N GLN A 87 8.47 15.37 -0.72
CA GLN A 87 7.22 15.98 -0.23
C GLN A 87 6.82 15.36 1.11
N LYS A 88 6.39 16.21 2.05
CA LYS A 88 5.96 15.80 3.38
C LYS A 88 4.43 15.92 3.47
N TYR A 89 3.83 14.89 4.02
CA TYR A 89 2.40 14.82 4.31
C TYR A 89 2.18 14.57 5.81
N PRO A 90 0.97 14.79 6.33
CA PRO A 90 0.64 14.35 7.70
C PRO A 90 1.03 12.90 7.95
N TRP A 91 1.50 12.59 9.14
CA TRP A 91 2.16 11.32 9.51
C TRP A 91 1.39 10.04 9.13
N MET A 92 0.06 10.13 9.01
CA MET A 92 -0.82 9.02 8.70
C MET A 92 -0.89 8.68 7.20
N PHE A 93 -0.39 9.56 6.34
CA PHE A 93 -0.42 9.34 4.89
C PHE A 93 0.92 8.83 4.38
N VAL A 94 0.85 7.98 3.35
CA VAL A 94 2.05 7.48 2.65
C VAL A 94 2.62 8.60 1.79
N THR A 95 3.93 8.80 1.87
CA THR A 95 4.64 9.70 0.96
C THR A 95 5.28 8.90 -0.18
N ALA A 96 5.61 9.58 -1.28
CA ALA A 96 6.41 8.97 -2.34
C ALA A 96 7.77 8.50 -1.78
N GLY A 97 8.38 9.24 -0.85
CA GLY A 97 9.63 8.85 -0.19
C GLY A 97 9.52 7.55 0.60
N ASP A 98 8.42 7.34 1.35
CA ASP A 98 8.18 6.09 2.08
C ASP A 98 8.10 4.90 1.12
N HIS A 99 7.32 5.05 0.02
CA HIS A 99 7.09 3.98 -0.93
C HIS A 99 8.33 3.69 -1.81
N LEU A 100 9.02 4.72 -2.28
CA LEU A 100 10.29 4.56 -3.00
C LEU A 100 11.37 3.92 -2.12
N SER A 101 11.40 4.25 -0.82
CA SER A 101 12.27 3.58 0.15
C SER A 101 11.92 2.09 0.29
N HIS A 102 10.62 1.76 0.27
CA HIS A 102 10.15 0.37 0.26
C HIS A 102 10.65 -0.37 -0.99
N HIS A 103 10.50 0.19 -2.19
CA HIS A 103 11.02 -0.40 -3.42
C HIS A 103 12.53 -0.68 -3.36
N ARG A 104 13.31 0.27 -2.84
CA ARG A 104 14.77 0.12 -2.73
C ARG A 104 15.20 -0.93 -1.70
N LYS A 105 14.48 -1.04 -0.58
CA LYS A 105 14.84 -1.93 0.53
C LYS A 105 14.12 -3.28 0.50
N ILE A 106 13.01 -3.37 -0.22
CA ILE A 106 12.13 -4.55 -0.31
C ILE A 106 11.62 -4.98 1.09
N LYS A 107 11.64 -4.07 2.07
CA LYS A 107 11.25 -4.36 3.45
C LYS A 107 10.75 -3.10 4.15
N GLY A 108 9.69 -3.27 4.96
CA GLY A 108 9.06 -2.16 5.70
C GLY A 108 8.26 -1.23 4.80
N ASN A 109 7.54 -0.26 5.40
CA ASN A 109 6.64 0.67 4.70
C ASN A 109 5.65 -0.04 3.77
N TYR A 110 4.98 -1.08 4.29
CA TYR A 110 4.01 -1.87 3.53
C TYR A 110 2.67 -1.17 3.32
N GLY A 111 2.41 -0.11 4.10
CA GLY A 111 1.22 0.74 3.90
C GLY A 111 1.29 1.47 2.56
N ALA A 112 0.24 1.32 1.75
CA ALA A 112 0.07 1.99 0.46
C ALA A 112 -1.40 1.90 0.02
N PRO A 113 -1.85 2.73 -0.93
CA PRO A 113 -1.21 3.95 -1.40
C PRO A 113 -1.62 5.19 -0.61
N VAL A 114 -2.63 5.11 0.28
CA VAL A 114 -3.22 6.27 0.98
C VAL A 114 -2.69 6.38 2.40
N PHE A 115 -3.00 5.38 3.25
CA PHE A 115 -2.68 5.42 4.67
C PHE A 115 -1.40 4.64 4.99
N HIS A 116 -0.54 5.25 5.80
CA HIS A 116 0.68 4.63 6.32
C HIS A 116 0.33 3.67 7.47
N THR A 117 -0.24 2.52 7.11
CA THR A 117 -0.77 1.54 8.06
C THR A 117 0.28 1.05 9.04
N ASP A 118 1.56 0.94 8.63
CA ASP A 118 2.68 0.60 9.52
C ASP A 118 2.73 1.56 10.72
N ARG A 119 2.83 2.87 10.48
CA ARG A 119 2.90 3.90 11.54
C ARG A 119 1.64 3.96 12.38
N ILE A 120 0.46 3.76 11.77
CA ILE A 120 -0.81 3.75 12.50
C ILE A 120 -0.83 2.60 13.50
N LEU A 121 -0.47 1.39 13.06
CA LEU A 121 -0.43 0.21 13.93
C LEU A 121 0.61 0.33 15.05
N GLU A 122 1.81 0.84 14.74
CA GLU A 122 2.86 1.12 15.73
C GLU A 122 2.37 2.08 16.81
N ARG A 123 1.71 3.17 16.41
CA ARG A 123 1.17 4.15 17.36
C ARG A 123 0.05 3.57 18.23
N LEU A 124 -0.84 2.77 17.66
CA LEU A 124 -1.90 2.11 18.43
C LEU A 124 -1.32 1.12 19.45
N SER A 125 -0.29 0.36 19.06
CA SER A 125 0.38 -0.58 19.97
C SER A 125 1.08 0.13 21.14
N SER A 126 1.74 1.27 20.88
CA SER A 126 2.41 2.05 21.91
C SER A 126 1.42 2.64 22.94
N LEU A 127 0.25 3.12 22.48
CA LEU A 127 -0.81 3.62 23.37
C LEU A 127 -1.39 2.50 24.25
N SER A 128 -1.59 1.30 23.69
CA SER A 128 -2.08 0.14 24.45
C SER A 128 -1.08 -0.30 25.53
N THR A 129 0.22 -0.17 25.27
CA THR A 129 1.26 -0.50 26.27
C THR A 129 1.32 0.54 27.39
N ALA A 130 1.18 1.82 27.04
CA ALA A 130 1.18 2.91 28.03
C ALA A 130 -0.02 2.89 29.02
N GLN A 131 -1.15 2.29 28.62
CA GLN A 131 -2.33 2.14 29.49
C GLN A 131 -2.24 0.96 30.48
N LYS A 132 -1.24 0.09 30.32
CA LYS A 132 -1.05 -1.09 31.18
C LYS A 132 0.00 -0.87 32.28
N VAL A 133 0.60 0.31 32.33
CA VAL A 133 1.56 0.76 33.34
C VAL A 133 0.88 1.78 34.28
#